data_3564a5a89eca74d521fa214cf950931d
#
_entry.id   3564a5a89eca74d521fa214cf950931d
#
_cell.length_a   1.000
_cell.length_b   1.000
_cell.length_c   1.000
_cell.angle_alpha   90.00
_cell.angle_beta   90.00
_cell.angle_gamma   90.00
#
_symmetry.space_group_name_H-M   'P 1'
#
loop_
_entity.id
_entity.type
_entity.pdbx_description
1 polymer ?
#
loop_
_entity_poly.entity_id
_entity_poly.type
_entity_poly.pdbx_seq_one_letter_code
_entity_poly.pdbx_strand_id
1 'polypeptide(L)'
;MKVVFIVRTNGACDLYRVVQPLQIAASQFPEHQFRKLGETELRMAAEIGETKVLDLICAADIIVAPRVWGIKPLLNFRKLNPTAKIVYEYDDNIFHVSPFSPHYKDYGIDPIDVVFPGEKTPRSLWKDGKNINIGLNRATQKETIEGIKDVEMVTVTTSILKTVFNQWNSNVVVLPNCVNLKSWRRLPLLPHEGIRMGWFGGDSHYEDWCILAGILPELMSKYPQLKLVLLGAKFDGTLKGIDPSQIEHHPWIETAAYPLKAASLDLDFGIIPLLKNQFNECKSAIKFLELAALKVPSVVSYVTPYKEISTEENGVWIENNDPEAWSEGISKMVENKSLRKSVSEAAYETVATNFDAHKTAVQWVEAYSRLLKSTNKSIG
;
A
#
# COMPACT_ATOMS: atom_id res chain seq x y z
N MET A 1 21.65 14.29 -11.17
CA MET A 1 21.79 12.95 -10.56
C MET A 1 21.17 11.88 -11.43
N LYS A 2 21.75 10.67 -11.41
CA LYS A 2 21.23 9.48 -12.10
C LYS A 2 20.69 8.51 -11.05
N VAL A 3 19.38 8.28 -11.06
CA VAL A 3 18.69 7.43 -10.09
C VAL A 3 18.07 6.24 -10.81
N VAL A 4 18.43 5.04 -10.39
CA VAL A 4 17.88 3.78 -10.92
C VAL A 4 17.00 3.13 -9.87
N PHE A 5 15.71 2.92 -10.22
CA PHE A 5 14.75 2.21 -9.39
C PHE A 5 14.60 0.77 -9.86
N ILE A 6 14.75 -0.16 -8.94
CA ILE A 6 14.52 -1.57 -9.22
C ILE A 6 13.03 -1.86 -9.03
N VAL A 7 12.38 -2.45 -10.04
CA VAL A 7 10.95 -2.83 -10.01
C VAL A 7 10.87 -4.34 -9.84
N ARG A 8 10.17 -4.78 -8.80
CA ARG A 8 10.01 -6.23 -8.50
C ARG A 8 8.74 -6.81 -9.12
N THR A 9 7.67 -6.05 -9.07
CA THR A 9 6.35 -6.46 -9.56
C THR A 9 5.74 -5.30 -10.34
N ASN A 10 4.64 -5.55 -11.04
CA ASN A 10 3.83 -4.48 -11.64
C ASN A 10 2.59 -4.20 -10.77
N GLY A 11 2.69 -4.39 -9.47
CA GLY A 11 1.61 -4.23 -8.52
C GLY A 11 1.41 -2.79 -8.03
N ALA A 12 0.42 -2.59 -7.17
CA ALA A 12 0.08 -1.29 -6.61
C ALA A 12 1.25 -0.63 -5.85
N CYS A 13 2.07 -1.43 -5.15
CA CYS A 13 3.25 -0.91 -4.45
C CYS A 13 4.23 -0.26 -5.42
N ASP A 14 4.57 -0.93 -6.52
CA ASP A 14 5.47 -0.35 -7.53
C ASP A 14 4.85 0.89 -8.19
N LEU A 15 3.52 0.94 -8.36
CA LEU A 15 2.86 2.14 -8.88
C LEU A 15 3.13 3.36 -8.01
N TYR A 16 2.87 3.28 -6.72
CA TYR A 16 2.96 4.42 -5.80
C TYR A 16 4.38 4.72 -5.34
N ARG A 17 5.25 3.69 -5.29
CA ARG A 17 6.61 3.84 -4.76
C ARG A 17 7.67 4.04 -5.82
N VAL A 18 7.42 3.62 -7.06
CA VAL A 18 8.41 3.67 -8.15
C VAL A 18 7.85 4.39 -9.38
N VAL A 19 6.83 3.83 -10.02
CA VAL A 19 6.42 4.26 -11.37
C VAL A 19 5.92 5.70 -11.37
N GLN A 20 4.98 6.03 -10.49
CA GLN A 20 4.36 7.34 -10.42
C GLN A 20 5.35 8.44 -9.98
N PRO A 21 6.10 8.30 -8.84
CA PRO A 21 7.07 9.30 -8.45
C PRO A 21 8.15 9.52 -9.51
N LEU A 22 8.66 8.44 -10.12
CA LEU A 22 9.69 8.50 -11.15
C LEU A 22 9.20 9.26 -12.39
N GLN A 23 8.01 8.96 -12.90
CA GLN A 23 7.46 9.61 -14.09
C GLN A 23 7.25 11.12 -13.85
N ILE A 24 6.71 11.48 -12.70
CA ILE A 24 6.45 12.87 -12.34
C ILE A 24 7.78 13.62 -12.11
N ALA A 25 8.72 13.03 -11.36
CA ALA A 25 10.03 13.64 -11.14
C ALA A 25 10.81 13.83 -12.44
N ALA A 26 10.79 12.85 -13.34
CA ALA A 26 11.45 12.98 -14.66
C ALA A 26 10.85 14.10 -15.53
N SER A 27 9.55 14.35 -15.39
CA SER A 27 8.86 15.44 -16.10
C SER A 27 9.12 16.82 -15.50
N GLN A 28 9.19 16.92 -14.16
CA GLN A 28 9.36 18.19 -13.45
C GLN A 28 10.82 18.63 -13.32
N PHE A 29 11.77 17.68 -13.32
CA PHE A 29 13.20 17.90 -13.09
C PHE A 29 14.03 17.25 -14.21
N PRO A 30 13.95 17.77 -15.46
CA PRO A 30 14.57 17.17 -16.63
C PRO A 30 16.11 17.16 -16.58
N GLU A 31 16.72 17.92 -15.70
CA GLU A 31 18.18 17.91 -15.43
C GLU A 31 18.63 16.65 -14.68
N HIS A 32 17.69 15.84 -14.15
CA HIS A 32 17.95 14.58 -13.49
C HIS A 32 17.53 13.40 -14.37
N GLN A 33 18.24 12.30 -14.26
CA GLN A 33 17.93 11.08 -14.98
C GLN A 33 17.33 10.05 -14.03
N PHE A 34 16.06 9.75 -14.23
CA PHE A 34 15.34 8.70 -13.51
C PHE A 34 15.08 7.53 -14.44
N ARG A 35 15.46 6.32 -14.04
CA ARG A 35 15.26 5.09 -14.81
C ARG A 35 14.65 4.01 -13.93
N LYS A 36 13.80 3.19 -14.50
CA LYS A 36 13.33 1.95 -13.88
C LYS A 36 13.97 0.76 -14.57
N LEU A 37 14.27 -0.27 -13.81
CA LEU A 37 14.87 -1.51 -14.26
C LEU A 37 14.15 -2.68 -13.55
N GLY A 38 13.65 -3.65 -14.31
CA GLY A 38 13.03 -4.84 -13.75
C GLY A 38 14.02 -5.74 -13.03
N GLU A 39 13.69 -6.27 -11.87
CA GLU A 39 14.55 -7.22 -11.15
C GLU A 39 14.86 -8.46 -12.00
N THR A 40 13.85 -8.98 -12.71
CA THR A 40 14.03 -10.11 -13.64
C THR A 40 14.95 -9.74 -14.81
N GLU A 41 14.76 -8.55 -15.41
CA GLU A 41 15.59 -8.04 -16.49
C GLU A 41 17.04 -7.91 -16.03
N LEU A 42 17.28 -7.33 -14.84
CA LEU A 42 18.62 -7.20 -14.26
C LEU A 42 19.27 -8.58 -14.03
N ARG A 43 18.52 -9.54 -13.49
CA ARG A 43 19.03 -10.89 -13.27
C ARG A 43 19.39 -11.58 -14.58
N MET A 44 18.53 -11.52 -15.57
CA MET A 44 18.80 -12.10 -16.89
C MET A 44 20.02 -11.45 -17.56
N ALA A 45 20.10 -10.11 -17.52
CA ALA A 45 21.27 -9.39 -18.05
C ALA A 45 22.59 -9.81 -17.38
N ALA A 46 22.56 -10.06 -16.06
CA ALA A 46 23.74 -10.54 -15.33
C ALA A 46 24.12 -11.98 -15.72
N GLU A 47 23.13 -12.85 -15.99
CA GLU A 47 23.36 -14.24 -16.40
C GLU A 47 23.94 -14.35 -17.81
N ILE A 48 23.50 -13.50 -18.77
CA ILE A 48 23.95 -13.54 -20.16
C ILE A 48 25.04 -12.53 -20.50
N GLY A 49 25.44 -11.68 -19.54
CA GLY A 49 26.48 -10.65 -19.72
C GLY A 49 26.01 -9.46 -20.58
N GLU A 50 24.73 -9.08 -20.54
CA GLU A 50 24.20 -7.95 -21.28
C GLU A 50 24.67 -6.62 -20.67
N THR A 51 25.63 -5.97 -21.32
CA THR A 51 26.28 -4.78 -20.75
C THR A 51 25.36 -3.57 -20.68
N LYS A 52 24.45 -3.35 -21.64
CA LYS A 52 23.56 -2.17 -21.67
C LYS A 52 22.70 -2.02 -20.42
N VAL A 53 22.18 -3.12 -19.89
CA VAL A 53 21.38 -3.14 -18.66
C VAL A 53 22.26 -2.93 -17.44
N LEU A 54 23.41 -3.61 -17.40
CA LEU A 54 24.38 -3.48 -16.29
C LEU A 54 25.00 -2.07 -16.24
N ASP A 55 25.22 -1.43 -17.38
CA ASP A 55 25.75 -0.06 -17.50
C ASP A 55 24.83 0.97 -16.80
N LEU A 56 23.51 0.73 -16.77
CA LEU A 56 22.58 1.58 -16.00
C LEU A 56 22.90 1.56 -14.50
N ILE A 57 23.18 0.37 -13.95
CA ILE A 57 23.57 0.22 -12.54
C ILE A 57 24.96 0.81 -12.31
N CYS A 58 25.92 0.51 -13.19
CA CYS A 58 27.29 1.01 -13.07
C CYS A 58 27.40 2.54 -13.16
N ALA A 59 26.50 3.19 -13.89
CA ALA A 59 26.47 4.64 -14.06
C ALA A 59 25.55 5.38 -13.07
N ALA A 60 24.84 4.69 -12.18
CA ALA A 60 23.92 5.29 -11.24
C ALA A 60 24.65 6.02 -10.09
N ASP A 61 24.15 7.19 -9.73
CA ASP A 61 24.54 7.87 -8.50
C ASP A 61 23.79 7.26 -7.30
N ILE A 62 22.54 6.83 -7.54
CA ILE A 62 21.67 6.23 -6.53
C ILE A 62 20.95 5.02 -7.12
N ILE A 63 20.90 3.93 -6.36
CA ILE A 63 20.12 2.73 -6.64
C ILE A 63 19.04 2.59 -5.57
N VAL A 64 17.77 2.61 -5.98
CA VAL A 64 16.61 2.45 -5.08
C VAL A 64 16.06 1.04 -5.24
N ALA A 65 16.07 0.26 -4.17
CA ALA A 65 15.64 -1.13 -4.16
C ALA A 65 14.42 -1.31 -3.21
N PRO A 66 13.21 -1.59 -3.75
CA PRO A 66 12.01 -1.75 -2.94
C PRO A 66 11.95 -3.14 -2.30
N ARG A 67 11.42 -3.19 -1.07
CA ARG A 67 11.08 -4.42 -0.32
C ARG A 67 12.18 -5.48 -0.34
N VAL A 68 13.42 -5.06 -0.14
CA VAL A 68 14.55 -6.00 -0.12
C VAL A 68 14.40 -6.97 1.04
N TRP A 69 14.56 -8.27 0.73
CA TRP A 69 14.55 -9.36 1.70
C TRP A 69 15.83 -10.18 1.54
N GLY A 70 16.67 -10.17 2.58
CA GLY A 70 18.04 -10.69 2.55
C GLY A 70 19.09 -9.63 2.19
N ILE A 71 20.36 -10.00 2.29
CA ILE A 71 21.50 -9.09 2.05
C ILE A 71 22.07 -9.20 0.62
N LYS A 72 21.78 -10.28 -0.10
CA LYS A 72 22.36 -10.53 -1.44
C LYS A 72 22.18 -9.40 -2.45
N PRO A 73 20.98 -8.75 -2.55
CA PRO A 73 20.80 -7.62 -3.46
C PRO A 73 21.80 -6.49 -3.20
N LEU A 74 22.01 -6.13 -1.92
CA LEU A 74 22.98 -5.10 -1.52
C LEU A 74 24.39 -5.46 -1.97
N LEU A 75 24.84 -6.67 -1.67
CA LEU A 75 26.17 -7.13 -2.04
C LEU A 75 26.38 -7.11 -3.57
N ASN A 76 25.38 -7.47 -4.34
CA ASN A 76 25.43 -7.41 -5.80
C ASN A 76 25.52 -5.97 -6.31
N PHE A 77 24.74 -5.03 -5.76
CA PHE A 77 24.84 -3.62 -6.14
C PHE A 77 26.20 -3.02 -5.78
N ARG A 78 26.72 -3.29 -4.58
CA ARG A 78 28.06 -2.85 -4.15
C ARG A 78 29.17 -3.40 -5.06
N LYS A 79 29.02 -4.65 -5.54
CA LYS A 79 29.97 -5.26 -6.48
C LYS A 79 29.92 -4.59 -7.87
N LEU A 80 28.74 -4.28 -8.38
CA LEU A 80 28.55 -3.66 -9.69
C LEU A 80 28.91 -2.17 -9.69
N ASN A 81 28.55 -1.45 -8.62
CA ASN A 81 28.81 -0.02 -8.47
C ASN A 81 29.16 0.32 -7.02
N PRO A 82 30.45 0.26 -6.65
CA PRO A 82 30.90 0.53 -5.28
C PRO A 82 30.65 1.98 -4.82
N THR A 83 30.42 2.91 -5.73
CA THR A 83 30.28 4.34 -5.45
C THR A 83 28.83 4.80 -5.35
N ALA A 84 27.89 4.04 -5.90
CA ALA A 84 26.48 4.36 -5.82
C ALA A 84 25.98 4.38 -4.38
N LYS A 85 25.11 5.34 -4.07
CA LYS A 85 24.32 5.31 -2.82
C LYS A 85 23.17 4.34 -2.98
N ILE A 86 23.00 3.43 -2.03
CA ILE A 86 21.93 2.45 -2.06
C ILE A 86 20.85 2.88 -1.09
N VAL A 87 19.62 2.92 -1.58
CA VAL A 87 18.42 3.26 -0.83
C VAL A 87 17.50 2.04 -0.79
N TYR A 88 17.16 1.59 0.41
CA TYR A 88 16.10 0.60 0.57
C TYR A 88 14.75 1.31 0.73
N GLU A 89 13.74 0.82 0.04
CA GLU A 89 12.40 1.36 0.04
C GLU A 89 11.41 0.36 0.66
N TYR A 90 10.69 0.76 1.71
CA TYR A 90 9.67 -0.09 2.34
C TYR A 90 8.34 0.65 2.49
N ASP A 91 7.29 0.06 1.97
CA ASP A 91 5.92 0.56 2.06
C ASP A 91 5.09 -0.12 3.16
N ASP A 92 5.53 -1.29 3.63
CA ASP A 92 4.91 -2.08 4.69
C ASP A 92 5.93 -2.56 5.73
N ASN A 93 5.45 -2.92 6.92
CA ASN A 93 6.25 -3.55 7.97
C ASN A 93 6.42 -5.06 7.70
N ILE A 94 7.39 -5.42 6.87
CA ILE A 94 7.67 -6.82 6.50
C ILE A 94 8.06 -7.72 7.69
N PHE A 95 8.39 -7.14 8.85
CA PHE A 95 8.76 -7.88 10.07
C PHE A 95 7.54 -8.35 10.88
N HIS A 96 6.33 -7.84 10.58
CA HIS A 96 5.11 -8.13 11.33
C HIS A 96 3.92 -8.45 10.40
N VAL A 97 4.19 -9.13 9.28
CA VAL A 97 3.12 -9.53 8.34
C VAL A 97 2.08 -10.39 9.04
N SER A 98 0.79 -10.09 8.83
CA SER A 98 -0.30 -10.85 9.44
C SER A 98 -0.26 -12.33 9.03
N PRO A 99 -0.49 -13.26 9.98
CA PRO A 99 -0.60 -14.68 9.68
C PRO A 99 -1.73 -15.04 8.70
N PHE A 100 -2.75 -14.20 8.55
CA PHE A 100 -3.83 -14.39 7.60
C PHE A 100 -3.50 -13.85 6.19
N SER A 101 -2.35 -13.19 6.04
CA SER A 101 -1.85 -12.77 4.73
C SER A 101 -1.16 -13.93 4.01
N PRO A 102 -1.40 -14.14 2.70
CA PRO A 102 -0.66 -15.12 1.90
C PRO A 102 0.87 -14.88 1.91
N HIS A 103 1.29 -13.65 2.16
CA HIS A 103 2.72 -13.28 2.26
C HIS A 103 3.40 -13.78 3.54
N TYR A 104 2.65 -14.29 4.51
CA TYR A 104 3.25 -14.84 5.73
C TYR A 104 4.24 -15.99 5.44
N LYS A 105 3.99 -16.77 4.37
CA LYS A 105 4.93 -17.82 3.93
C LYS A 105 6.35 -17.32 3.68
N ASP A 106 6.49 -16.07 3.23
CA ASP A 106 7.77 -15.49 2.83
C ASP A 106 8.44 -14.70 3.97
N TYR A 107 7.67 -14.16 4.91
CA TYR A 107 8.15 -13.28 5.97
C TYR A 107 7.93 -13.83 7.39
N GLY A 108 6.99 -14.76 7.56
CA GLY A 108 6.64 -15.31 8.87
C GLY A 108 7.77 -16.11 9.50
N ILE A 109 7.98 -15.91 10.79
CA ILE A 109 9.08 -16.52 11.56
C ILE A 109 8.60 -17.49 12.64
N ASP A 110 7.29 -17.70 12.74
CA ASP A 110 6.69 -18.59 13.74
C ASP A 110 5.64 -19.52 13.10
N PRO A 111 5.45 -20.75 13.61
CA PRO A 111 4.30 -21.56 13.28
C PRO A 111 3.05 -20.92 13.88
N ILE A 112 1.92 -21.01 13.18
CA ILE A 112 0.66 -20.42 13.64
C ILE A 112 -0.45 -21.45 13.64
N ASP A 113 -1.06 -21.66 14.79
CA ASP A 113 -2.27 -22.44 14.97
C ASP A 113 -3.44 -21.51 15.30
N VAL A 114 -4.60 -21.74 14.68
CA VAL A 114 -5.79 -20.92 14.86
C VAL A 114 -6.99 -21.78 15.19
N VAL A 115 -7.77 -21.37 16.19
CA VAL A 115 -9.09 -21.92 16.47
C VAL A 115 -10.12 -21.11 15.68
N PHE A 116 -10.73 -21.71 14.67
CA PHE A 116 -11.78 -21.04 13.89
C PHE A 116 -13.11 -21.04 14.65
N PRO A 117 -13.98 -20.06 14.40
CA PRO A 117 -15.30 -20.00 15.01
C PRO A 117 -16.07 -21.34 14.86
N GLY A 118 -16.52 -21.89 15.99
CA GLY A 118 -17.23 -23.18 16.04
C GLY A 118 -16.35 -24.44 16.13
N GLU A 119 -15.02 -24.29 16.05
CA GLU A 119 -14.08 -25.40 16.24
C GLU A 119 -13.58 -25.47 17.69
N LYS A 120 -13.31 -26.68 18.16
CA LYS A 120 -12.76 -26.90 19.52
C LYS A 120 -11.25 -27.10 19.54
N THR A 121 -10.67 -27.46 18.38
CA THR A 121 -9.25 -27.77 18.24
C THR A 121 -8.58 -26.81 17.27
N PRO A 122 -7.36 -26.35 17.56
CA PRO A 122 -6.63 -25.48 16.65
C PRO A 122 -6.27 -26.23 15.37
N ARG A 123 -6.29 -25.50 14.26
CA ARG A 123 -5.73 -25.93 12.98
C ARG A 123 -4.49 -25.13 12.65
N SER A 124 -3.44 -25.81 12.17
CA SER A 124 -2.25 -25.14 11.68
C SER A 124 -2.57 -24.33 10.44
N LEU A 125 -2.47 -23.03 10.55
CA LEU A 125 -2.50 -22.11 9.41
C LEU A 125 -1.13 -22.11 8.71
N TRP A 126 -0.07 -22.06 9.50
CA TRP A 126 1.32 -22.13 9.04
C TRP A 126 2.09 -23.16 9.84
N LYS A 127 2.59 -24.21 9.17
CA LYS A 127 3.36 -25.28 9.78
C LYS A 127 4.74 -25.35 9.14
N ASP A 128 5.77 -25.26 9.96
CA ASP A 128 7.16 -25.35 9.51
C ASP A 128 7.45 -26.63 8.73
N GLY A 129 8.21 -26.50 7.67
CA GLY A 129 8.54 -27.59 6.76
C GLY A 129 7.39 -28.05 5.82
N LYS A 130 6.16 -27.51 5.99
CA LYS A 130 5.01 -27.81 5.13
C LYS A 130 4.65 -26.65 4.19
N ASN A 131 4.36 -25.51 4.72
CA ASN A 131 3.93 -24.32 3.94
C ASN A 131 4.70 -23.06 4.30
N ILE A 132 5.65 -23.15 5.21
CA ILE A 132 6.58 -22.10 5.60
C ILE A 132 7.95 -22.73 5.92
N ASN A 133 9.01 -21.98 5.68
CA ASN A 133 10.37 -22.34 6.14
C ASN A 133 10.82 -21.32 7.17
N ILE A 134 10.51 -21.59 8.41
CA ILE A 134 10.78 -20.69 9.55
C ILE A 134 12.28 -20.44 9.72
N GLY A 135 13.09 -21.50 9.59
CA GLY A 135 14.55 -21.39 9.72
C GLY A 135 15.14 -20.45 8.66
N LEU A 136 14.71 -20.61 7.39
CA LEU A 136 15.13 -19.73 6.30
C LEU A 136 14.65 -18.30 6.51
N ASN A 137 13.37 -18.11 6.87
CA ASN A 137 12.82 -16.78 7.06
C ASN A 137 13.53 -16.02 8.20
N ARG A 138 13.83 -16.69 9.32
CA ARG A 138 14.59 -16.11 10.43
C ARG A 138 16.01 -15.72 10.02
N ALA A 139 16.69 -16.56 9.23
CA ALA A 139 18.02 -16.24 8.71
C ALA A 139 17.95 -15.02 7.76
N THR A 140 17.01 -15.04 6.82
CA THR A 140 16.83 -13.96 5.86
C THR A 140 16.42 -12.64 6.54
N GLN A 141 15.60 -12.70 7.59
CA GLN A 141 15.25 -11.52 8.40
C GLN A 141 16.51 -10.88 9.02
N LYS A 142 17.42 -11.68 9.59
CA LYS A 142 18.69 -11.17 10.13
C LYS A 142 19.55 -10.54 9.05
N GLU A 143 19.69 -11.19 7.90
CA GLU A 143 20.39 -10.64 6.75
C GLU A 143 19.79 -9.32 6.24
N THR A 144 18.45 -9.22 6.25
CA THR A 144 17.73 -8.00 5.87
C THR A 144 18.07 -6.85 6.81
N ILE A 145 18.08 -7.11 8.13
CA ILE A 145 18.44 -6.11 9.14
C ILE A 145 19.89 -5.64 8.95
N GLU A 146 20.83 -6.55 8.68
CA GLU A 146 22.21 -6.16 8.38
C GLU A 146 22.29 -5.31 7.09
N GLY A 147 21.53 -5.65 6.06
CA GLY A 147 21.42 -4.82 4.86
C GLY A 147 20.85 -3.42 5.15
N ILE A 148 19.82 -3.33 5.99
CA ILE A 148 19.23 -2.04 6.40
C ILE A 148 20.24 -1.17 7.16
N LYS A 149 21.09 -1.75 7.98
CA LYS A 149 22.16 -1.03 8.71
C LYS A 149 23.24 -0.48 7.76
N ASP A 150 23.50 -1.17 6.65
CA ASP A 150 24.59 -0.84 5.72
C ASP A 150 24.21 0.14 4.59
N VAL A 151 22.91 0.25 4.26
CA VAL A 151 22.48 1.20 3.20
C VAL A 151 22.53 2.65 3.66
N GLU A 152 22.77 3.56 2.72
CA GLU A 152 22.93 4.99 3.02
C GLU A 152 21.62 5.67 3.41
N MET A 153 20.49 5.12 3.02
CA MET A 153 19.15 5.66 3.38
C MET A 153 18.09 4.56 3.30
N VAL A 154 17.08 4.67 4.14
CA VAL A 154 15.84 3.93 4.02
C VAL A 154 14.71 4.92 3.75
N THR A 155 13.88 4.67 2.75
CA THR A 155 12.65 5.43 2.51
C THR A 155 11.44 4.60 2.90
N VAL A 156 10.47 5.26 3.52
CA VAL A 156 9.26 4.61 4.06
C VAL A 156 8.02 5.49 3.82
N THR A 157 6.83 4.90 3.97
CA THR A 157 5.56 5.57 3.67
C THR A 157 5.01 6.41 4.82
N THR A 158 5.29 6.03 6.08
CA THR A 158 4.64 6.62 7.27
C THR A 158 5.63 6.92 8.39
N SER A 159 5.24 7.80 9.30
CA SER A 159 6.01 8.15 10.51
C SER A 159 6.21 6.95 11.44
N ILE A 160 5.19 6.07 11.54
CA ILE A 160 5.28 4.86 12.36
C ILE A 160 6.28 3.90 11.74
N LEU A 161 6.20 3.69 10.44
CA LEU A 161 7.16 2.82 9.75
C LEU A 161 8.60 3.37 9.88
N LYS A 162 8.79 4.69 9.84
CA LYS A 162 10.06 5.33 10.16
C LYS A 162 10.56 4.94 11.55
N THR A 163 9.70 4.94 12.56
CA THR A 163 10.08 4.55 13.93
C THR A 163 10.56 3.09 13.98
N VAL A 164 9.92 2.19 13.21
CA VAL A 164 10.36 0.80 13.10
C VAL A 164 11.76 0.70 12.50
N PHE A 165 12.03 1.39 11.39
CA PHE A 165 13.32 1.27 10.70
C PHE A 165 14.44 2.08 11.35
N ASN A 166 14.14 3.13 12.13
CA ASN A 166 15.12 3.90 12.89
C ASN A 166 15.89 3.07 13.94
N GLN A 167 15.38 1.88 14.28
CA GLN A 167 16.10 0.95 15.15
C GLN A 167 17.41 0.44 14.52
N TRP A 168 17.48 0.45 13.19
CA TRP A 168 18.60 -0.13 12.44
C TRP A 168 19.34 0.87 11.55
N ASN A 169 18.67 1.93 11.09
CA ASN A 169 19.27 2.95 10.23
C ASN A 169 18.88 4.35 10.71
N SER A 170 19.86 5.21 10.96
CA SER A 170 19.62 6.58 11.43
C SER A 170 19.13 7.54 10.34
N ASN A 171 19.27 7.16 9.05
CA ASN A 171 18.84 7.96 7.92
C ASN A 171 17.56 7.39 7.27
N VAL A 172 16.45 7.41 8.03
CA VAL A 172 15.13 6.99 7.54
C VAL A 172 14.29 8.20 7.16
N VAL A 173 13.85 8.26 5.91
CA VAL A 173 13.09 9.38 5.34
C VAL A 173 11.67 8.94 5.00
N VAL A 174 10.68 9.69 5.47
CA VAL A 174 9.28 9.46 5.10
C VAL A 174 9.01 10.12 3.76
N LEU A 175 8.60 9.32 2.80
CA LEU A 175 8.07 9.74 1.50
C LEU A 175 6.66 9.13 1.37
N PRO A 176 5.59 9.87 1.68
CA PRO A 176 4.24 9.31 1.76
C PRO A 176 3.74 8.82 0.40
N ASN A 177 2.83 7.85 0.42
CA ASN A 177 2.07 7.52 -0.77
C ASN A 177 1.18 8.69 -1.15
N CYS A 178 1.16 8.99 -2.45
CA CYS A 178 0.36 10.07 -3.02
C CYS A 178 -0.40 9.54 -4.25
N VAL A 179 -1.41 10.26 -4.68
CA VAL A 179 -2.21 9.92 -5.86
C VAL A 179 -2.00 10.96 -6.97
N ASN A 180 -1.96 10.49 -8.20
CA ASN A 180 -1.94 11.39 -9.37
C ASN A 180 -3.37 11.78 -9.70
N LEU A 181 -3.79 12.98 -9.31
CA LEU A 181 -5.14 13.49 -9.52
C LEU A 181 -5.53 13.62 -11.02
N LYS A 182 -4.58 13.58 -11.95
CA LYS A 182 -4.88 13.52 -13.39
C LYS A 182 -5.38 12.14 -13.80
N SER A 183 -4.91 11.07 -13.14
CA SER A 183 -5.34 9.69 -13.38
C SER A 183 -6.53 9.31 -12.50
N TRP A 184 -6.52 9.71 -11.23
CA TRP A 184 -7.59 9.50 -10.26
C TRP A 184 -8.60 10.65 -10.36
N ARG A 185 -9.58 10.53 -11.24
CA ARG A 185 -10.61 11.55 -11.46
C ARG A 185 -11.97 10.91 -11.68
N ARG A 186 -13.00 11.54 -11.15
CA ARG A 186 -14.37 11.10 -11.39
C ARG A 186 -14.71 11.19 -12.89
N LEU A 187 -15.42 10.18 -13.40
CA LEU A 187 -15.90 10.14 -14.76
C LEU A 187 -17.31 10.74 -14.87
N PRO A 188 -17.67 11.33 -16.01
CA PRO A 188 -19.03 11.74 -16.30
C PRO A 188 -19.85 10.50 -16.69
N LEU A 189 -20.38 9.78 -15.69
CA LEU A 189 -21.18 8.58 -15.88
C LEU A 189 -22.68 8.92 -15.86
N LEU A 190 -23.48 8.06 -16.49
CA LEU A 190 -24.95 8.15 -16.38
C LEU A 190 -25.37 7.80 -14.93
N PRO A 191 -26.39 8.45 -14.40
CA PRO A 191 -26.91 8.12 -13.07
C PRO A 191 -27.31 6.64 -13.00
N HIS A 192 -26.97 5.99 -11.87
CA HIS A 192 -27.41 4.63 -11.56
C HIS A 192 -28.56 4.65 -10.54
N GLU A 193 -29.29 3.55 -10.50
CA GLU A 193 -30.30 3.32 -9.46
C GLU A 193 -29.65 2.75 -8.20
N GLY A 194 -30.25 3.02 -7.04
CA GLY A 194 -29.80 2.54 -5.74
C GLY A 194 -28.57 3.29 -5.21
N ILE A 195 -27.86 2.64 -4.31
CA ILE A 195 -26.67 3.17 -3.64
C ILE A 195 -25.53 2.15 -3.76
N ARG A 196 -24.34 2.60 -4.14
CA ARG A 196 -23.18 1.77 -4.41
C ARG A 196 -22.11 1.98 -3.34
N MET A 197 -21.99 0.99 -2.45
CA MET A 197 -20.99 0.93 -1.40
C MET A 197 -19.78 0.14 -1.89
N GLY A 198 -18.60 0.76 -1.99
CA GLY A 198 -17.41 0.15 -2.56
C GLY A 198 -16.37 -0.31 -1.54
N TRP A 199 -15.71 -1.42 -1.85
CA TRP A 199 -14.49 -1.85 -1.17
C TRP A 199 -13.45 -2.28 -2.19
N PHE A 200 -12.20 -1.81 -2.00
CA PHE A 200 -11.05 -2.15 -2.83
C PHE A 200 -10.00 -2.86 -1.98
N GLY A 201 -9.57 -4.04 -2.37
CA GLY A 201 -8.57 -4.75 -1.59
C GLY A 201 -8.12 -6.09 -2.16
N GLY A 202 -6.93 -6.55 -1.72
CA GLY A 202 -6.38 -7.85 -2.03
C GLY A 202 -6.63 -8.88 -0.93
N ASP A 203 -6.17 -10.12 -1.18
CA ASP A 203 -6.35 -11.26 -0.26
C ASP A 203 -5.70 -11.05 1.11
N SER A 204 -4.70 -10.16 1.21
CA SER A 204 -4.04 -9.81 2.47
C SER A 204 -4.94 -9.04 3.46
N HIS A 205 -6.15 -8.64 3.05
CA HIS A 205 -7.12 -7.90 3.86
C HIS A 205 -8.26 -8.77 4.42
N TYR A 206 -8.09 -10.09 4.46
CA TYR A 206 -9.12 -10.98 4.98
C TYR A 206 -9.53 -10.67 6.42
N GLU A 207 -8.55 -10.44 7.32
CA GLU A 207 -8.85 -10.09 8.72
C GLU A 207 -9.56 -8.75 8.84
N ASP A 208 -9.13 -7.76 8.06
CA ASP A 208 -9.76 -6.44 8.03
C ASP A 208 -11.21 -6.53 7.58
N TRP A 209 -11.48 -7.37 6.57
CA TRP A 209 -12.81 -7.63 6.05
C TRP A 209 -13.73 -8.31 7.08
N CYS A 210 -13.18 -9.19 7.94
CA CYS A 210 -13.93 -9.88 8.98
C CYS A 210 -14.62 -8.93 9.98
N ILE A 211 -14.13 -7.68 10.13
CA ILE A 211 -14.79 -6.64 10.93
C ILE A 211 -16.25 -6.45 10.46
N LEU A 212 -16.49 -6.52 9.17
CA LEU A 212 -17.77 -6.24 8.55
C LEU A 212 -18.66 -7.48 8.36
N ALA A 213 -18.06 -8.67 8.38
CA ALA A 213 -18.76 -9.92 8.05
C ALA A 213 -20.02 -10.18 8.89
N GLY A 214 -20.00 -9.76 10.17
CA GLY A 214 -21.12 -9.94 11.11
C GLY A 214 -22.27 -8.96 10.92
N ILE A 215 -22.01 -7.78 10.34
CA ILE A 215 -23.01 -6.69 10.23
C ILE A 215 -23.58 -6.54 8.82
N LEU A 216 -22.82 -6.90 7.79
CA LEU A 216 -23.25 -6.71 6.40
C LEU A 216 -24.57 -7.40 6.05
N PRO A 217 -24.86 -8.66 6.47
CA PRO A 217 -26.14 -9.31 6.12
C PRO A 217 -27.36 -8.53 6.62
N GLU A 218 -27.32 -8.02 7.83
CA GLU A 218 -28.40 -7.23 8.41
C GLU A 218 -28.56 -5.88 7.69
N LEU A 219 -27.44 -5.17 7.48
CA LEU A 219 -27.45 -3.90 6.75
C LEU A 219 -27.96 -4.04 5.31
N MET A 220 -27.53 -5.06 4.60
CA MET A 220 -27.97 -5.29 3.22
C MET A 220 -29.45 -5.66 3.16
N SER A 221 -29.96 -6.41 4.14
CA SER A 221 -31.39 -6.70 4.29
C SER A 221 -32.22 -5.45 4.62
N LYS A 222 -31.69 -4.57 5.49
CA LYS A 222 -32.33 -3.29 5.86
C LYS A 222 -32.44 -2.32 4.67
N TYR A 223 -31.45 -2.37 3.76
CA TYR A 223 -31.36 -1.47 2.62
C TYR A 223 -31.35 -2.25 1.29
N PRO A 224 -32.51 -2.69 0.77
CA PRO A 224 -32.56 -3.47 -0.48
C PRO A 224 -31.97 -2.75 -1.70
N GLN A 225 -31.93 -1.40 -1.69
CA GLN A 225 -31.34 -0.57 -2.73
C GLN A 225 -29.81 -0.47 -2.64
N LEU A 226 -29.18 -0.98 -1.57
CA LEU A 226 -27.74 -0.93 -1.37
C LEU A 226 -27.06 -2.06 -2.16
N LYS A 227 -26.04 -1.73 -2.93
CA LYS A 227 -25.13 -2.68 -3.60
C LYS A 227 -23.76 -2.64 -2.98
N LEU A 228 -23.20 -3.80 -2.68
CA LEU A 228 -21.83 -3.99 -2.28
C LEU A 228 -20.99 -4.23 -3.54
N VAL A 229 -20.11 -3.28 -3.88
CA VAL A 229 -19.24 -3.32 -5.05
C VAL A 229 -17.82 -3.65 -4.60
N LEU A 230 -17.31 -4.80 -4.99
CA LEU A 230 -15.99 -5.31 -4.63
C LEU A 230 -15.04 -5.19 -5.83
N LEU A 231 -13.86 -4.60 -5.63
CA LEU A 231 -12.78 -4.58 -6.62
C LEU A 231 -11.54 -5.27 -6.04
N GLY A 232 -11.19 -6.42 -6.61
CA GLY A 232 -10.10 -7.26 -6.17
C GLY A 232 -10.55 -8.56 -5.50
N ALA A 233 -10.19 -8.77 -4.24
CA ALA A 233 -10.56 -9.99 -3.52
C ALA A 233 -12.06 -10.07 -3.21
N LYS A 234 -12.55 -11.29 -3.11
CA LYS A 234 -13.91 -11.62 -2.67
C LYS A 234 -13.84 -12.77 -1.67
N PHE A 235 -14.33 -12.53 -0.47
CA PHE A 235 -14.31 -13.50 0.63
C PHE A 235 -15.68 -14.16 0.80
N ASP A 236 -16.02 -15.12 -0.06
CA ASP A 236 -17.37 -15.73 -0.16
C ASP A 236 -17.92 -16.24 1.19
N GLY A 237 -17.04 -16.76 2.05
CA GLY A 237 -17.43 -17.23 3.39
C GLY A 237 -18.03 -16.15 4.29
N THR A 238 -17.64 -14.91 4.09
CA THR A 238 -18.07 -13.74 4.89
C THR A 238 -19.29 -13.02 4.29
N LEU A 239 -19.70 -13.39 3.09
CA LEU A 239 -20.84 -12.80 2.38
C LEU A 239 -22.13 -13.62 2.51
N LYS A 240 -22.10 -14.68 3.32
CA LYS A 240 -23.29 -15.52 3.57
C LYS A 240 -24.41 -14.70 4.20
N GLY A 241 -25.63 -14.89 3.70
CA GLY A 241 -26.81 -14.16 4.18
C GLY A 241 -27.08 -12.85 3.45
N ILE A 242 -26.23 -12.42 2.53
CA ILE A 242 -26.47 -11.29 1.65
C ILE A 242 -27.12 -11.79 0.35
N ASP A 243 -28.14 -11.10 -0.15
CA ASP A 243 -28.75 -11.41 -1.45
C ASP A 243 -27.68 -11.27 -2.56
N PRO A 244 -27.43 -12.30 -3.36
CA PRO A 244 -26.45 -12.25 -4.45
C PRO A 244 -26.67 -11.10 -5.45
N SER A 245 -27.92 -10.64 -5.62
CA SER A 245 -28.23 -9.51 -6.49
C SER A 245 -27.70 -8.17 -5.98
N GLN A 246 -27.42 -8.08 -4.68
CA GLN A 246 -26.82 -6.91 -4.04
C GLN A 246 -25.28 -6.92 -4.08
N ILE A 247 -24.64 -7.98 -4.60
CA ILE A 247 -23.18 -8.11 -4.67
C ILE A 247 -22.73 -7.95 -6.11
N GLU A 248 -21.85 -6.99 -6.35
CA GLU A 248 -21.17 -6.78 -7.63
C GLU A 248 -19.68 -6.98 -7.43
N HIS A 249 -19.07 -7.94 -8.12
CA HIS A 249 -17.65 -8.25 -7.97
C HIS A 249 -16.89 -8.03 -9.26
N HIS A 250 -15.77 -7.30 -9.14
CA HIS A 250 -14.80 -7.07 -10.19
C HIS A 250 -13.45 -7.65 -9.75
N PRO A 251 -12.85 -8.56 -10.52
CA PRO A 251 -11.53 -9.09 -10.21
C PRO A 251 -10.45 -8.00 -10.35
N TRP A 252 -9.26 -8.32 -9.89
CA TRP A 252 -8.09 -7.46 -10.10
C TRP A 252 -7.88 -7.15 -11.58
N ILE A 253 -7.48 -5.93 -11.82
CA ILE A 253 -7.09 -5.40 -13.13
C ILE A 253 -5.65 -4.93 -13.07
N GLU A 254 -4.99 -4.84 -14.21
CA GLU A 254 -3.65 -4.27 -14.31
C GLU A 254 -3.59 -2.87 -13.71
N THR A 255 -2.49 -2.58 -13.02
CA THR A 255 -2.28 -1.36 -12.23
C THR A 255 -2.45 -0.08 -13.06
N ALA A 256 -2.06 -0.10 -14.35
CA ALA A 256 -2.21 1.05 -15.24
C ALA A 256 -3.69 1.41 -15.51
N ALA A 257 -4.59 0.43 -15.52
CA ALA A 257 -6.03 0.60 -15.75
C ALA A 257 -6.82 0.78 -14.43
N TYR A 258 -6.19 0.54 -13.28
CA TYR A 258 -6.86 0.54 -11.98
C TYR A 258 -7.58 1.85 -11.65
N PRO A 259 -6.98 3.07 -11.82
CA PRO A 259 -7.69 4.31 -11.53
C PRO A 259 -8.95 4.50 -12.38
N LEU A 260 -8.87 4.15 -13.67
CA LEU A 260 -10.00 4.25 -14.59
C LEU A 260 -11.11 3.25 -14.22
N LYS A 261 -10.74 2.01 -13.88
CA LYS A 261 -11.69 0.99 -13.42
C LYS A 261 -12.37 1.41 -12.14
N ALA A 262 -11.62 1.88 -11.15
CA ALA A 262 -12.18 2.38 -9.89
C ALA A 262 -13.18 3.52 -10.13
N ALA A 263 -12.82 4.49 -10.98
CA ALA A 263 -13.71 5.58 -11.37
C ALA A 263 -14.98 5.11 -12.07
N SER A 264 -14.89 4.04 -12.90
CA SER A 264 -16.04 3.49 -13.65
C SER A 264 -17.05 2.76 -12.78
N LEU A 265 -16.73 2.43 -11.53
CA LEU A 265 -17.64 1.77 -10.60
C LEU A 265 -18.71 2.71 -10.03
N ASP A 266 -18.56 4.01 -10.22
CA ASP A 266 -19.51 5.05 -9.80
C ASP A 266 -20.05 4.88 -8.37
N LEU A 267 -19.12 4.83 -7.41
CA LEU A 267 -19.46 4.60 -6.02
C LEU A 267 -20.08 5.83 -5.38
N ASP A 268 -21.11 5.63 -4.54
CA ASP A 268 -21.66 6.65 -3.67
C ASP A 268 -20.82 6.88 -2.43
N PHE A 269 -20.26 5.80 -1.87
CA PHE A 269 -19.30 5.86 -0.77
C PHE A 269 -18.44 4.58 -0.70
N GLY A 270 -17.32 4.66 -0.01
CA GLY A 270 -16.43 3.54 0.25
C GLY A 270 -16.44 3.09 1.70
N ILE A 271 -16.02 1.85 1.96
CA ILE A 271 -15.76 1.31 3.29
C ILE A 271 -14.31 0.86 3.38
N ILE A 272 -13.63 1.25 4.45
CA ILE A 272 -12.21 0.98 4.66
C ILE A 272 -11.99 0.38 6.04
N PRO A 273 -12.35 -0.90 6.24
CA PRO A 273 -12.03 -1.60 7.48
C PRO A 273 -10.53 -1.85 7.57
N LEU A 274 -9.95 -1.65 8.75
CA LEU A 274 -8.57 -1.96 9.05
C LEU A 274 -8.45 -2.33 10.54
N LEU A 275 -7.93 -3.53 10.83
CA LEU A 275 -7.67 -3.97 12.19
C LEU A 275 -6.48 -3.23 12.79
N LYS A 276 -6.55 -2.97 14.09
CA LYS A 276 -5.40 -2.46 14.84
C LYS A 276 -4.44 -3.59 15.18
N ASN A 277 -3.31 -3.65 14.47
CA ASN A 277 -2.17 -4.52 14.74
C ASN A 277 -0.88 -3.88 14.23
N GLN A 278 0.27 -4.41 14.64
CA GLN A 278 1.59 -3.83 14.30
C GLN A 278 1.86 -3.73 12.80
N PHE A 279 1.31 -4.61 11.99
CA PHE A 279 1.42 -4.54 10.53
C PHE A 279 0.59 -3.39 9.97
N ASN A 280 -0.68 -3.33 10.37
CA ASN A 280 -1.65 -2.37 9.84
C ASN A 280 -1.37 -0.92 10.31
N GLU A 281 -0.86 -0.75 11.53
CA GLU A 281 -0.48 0.59 12.02
C GLU A 281 0.67 1.23 11.22
N CYS A 282 1.47 0.42 10.53
CA CYS A 282 2.54 0.89 9.65
C CYS A 282 2.08 1.19 8.21
N LYS A 283 0.87 0.77 7.81
CA LYS A 283 0.35 0.96 6.45
C LYS A 283 0.18 2.44 6.09
N SER A 284 0.11 2.72 4.80
CA SER A 284 -0.28 4.04 4.30
C SER A 284 -1.80 4.15 4.16
N ALA A 285 -2.30 5.39 4.14
CA ALA A 285 -3.72 5.68 3.97
C ALA A 285 -4.20 5.58 2.50
N ILE A 286 -3.52 4.83 1.64
CA ILE A 286 -3.70 4.87 0.19
C ILE A 286 -5.15 4.64 -0.25
N LYS A 287 -5.91 3.73 0.39
CA LYS A 287 -7.31 3.48 0.04
C LYS A 287 -8.19 4.71 0.23
N PHE A 288 -7.96 5.47 1.31
CA PHE A 288 -8.64 6.74 1.53
C PHE A 288 -8.26 7.75 0.46
N LEU A 289 -6.96 7.85 0.12
CA LEU A 289 -6.49 8.79 -0.90
C LEU A 289 -7.08 8.48 -2.28
N GLU A 290 -7.18 7.22 -2.65
CA GLU A 290 -7.79 6.76 -3.91
C GLU A 290 -9.26 7.14 -4.01
N LEU A 291 -10.06 6.79 -2.99
CA LEU A 291 -11.48 7.11 -2.95
C LEU A 291 -11.72 8.62 -2.91
N ALA A 292 -11.00 9.35 -2.07
CA ALA A 292 -11.11 10.79 -1.96
C ALA A 292 -10.74 11.51 -3.28
N ALA A 293 -9.71 11.04 -4.00
CA ALA A 293 -9.37 11.56 -5.32
C ALA A 293 -10.50 11.39 -6.35
N LEU A 294 -11.28 10.32 -6.24
CA LEU A 294 -12.49 10.08 -7.03
C LEU A 294 -13.71 10.85 -6.52
N LYS A 295 -13.57 11.66 -5.47
CA LYS A 295 -14.68 12.30 -4.76
C LYS A 295 -15.71 11.29 -4.24
N VAL A 296 -15.23 10.17 -3.71
CA VAL A 296 -16.02 9.14 -3.06
C VAL A 296 -15.76 9.25 -1.55
N PRO A 297 -16.76 9.62 -0.75
CA PRO A 297 -16.62 9.72 0.71
C PRO A 297 -16.50 8.32 1.32
N SER A 298 -15.93 8.21 2.53
CA SER A 298 -15.64 6.90 3.10
C SER A 298 -16.05 6.77 4.56
N VAL A 299 -16.47 5.54 4.94
CA VAL A 299 -16.54 5.07 6.33
C VAL A 299 -15.27 4.29 6.61
N VAL A 300 -14.52 4.67 7.64
CA VAL A 300 -13.12 4.28 7.81
C VAL A 300 -12.83 3.90 9.25
N SER A 301 -12.09 2.80 9.47
CA SER A 301 -11.51 2.48 10.79
C SER A 301 -10.63 3.62 11.30
N TYR A 302 -10.87 4.10 12.51
CA TYR A 302 -10.06 5.16 13.13
C TYR A 302 -8.78 4.57 13.75
N VAL A 303 -7.88 4.09 12.89
CA VAL A 303 -6.58 3.50 13.25
C VAL A 303 -5.44 4.31 12.65
N THR A 304 -4.20 4.04 13.07
CA THR A 304 -3.05 4.91 12.87
C THR A 304 -2.85 5.45 11.46
N PRO A 305 -2.84 4.74 10.33
CA PRO A 305 -2.57 5.43 9.06
C PRO A 305 -3.66 6.45 8.71
N TYR A 306 -4.89 6.24 9.16
CA TYR A 306 -6.01 7.14 8.86
C TYR A 306 -6.13 8.28 9.86
N LYS A 307 -5.74 8.08 11.13
CA LYS A 307 -5.72 9.14 12.15
C LYS A 307 -4.86 10.34 11.75
N GLU A 308 -3.73 10.08 11.08
CA GLU A 308 -2.80 11.12 10.65
C GLU A 308 -3.39 12.08 9.58
N ILE A 309 -4.42 11.64 8.88
CA ILE A 309 -5.06 12.41 7.79
C ILE A 309 -6.53 12.77 8.08
N SER A 310 -7.06 12.29 9.21
CA SER A 310 -8.46 12.51 9.58
C SER A 310 -8.71 13.93 10.04
N THR A 311 -9.87 14.46 9.65
CA THR A 311 -10.52 15.63 10.24
C THR A 311 -11.95 15.27 10.59
N GLU A 312 -12.67 16.09 11.33
CA GLU A 312 -14.09 15.86 11.65
C GLU A 312 -14.98 15.81 10.39
N GLU A 313 -14.52 16.37 9.27
CA GLU A 313 -15.33 16.60 8.08
C GLU A 313 -15.00 15.66 6.93
N ASN A 314 -13.78 15.06 6.87
CA ASN A 314 -13.30 14.37 5.68
C ASN A 314 -13.56 12.85 5.66
N GLY A 315 -14.27 12.31 6.64
CA GLY A 315 -14.61 10.88 6.73
C GLY A 315 -15.63 10.59 7.81
N VAL A 316 -16.25 9.42 7.76
CA VAL A 316 -16.98 8.85 8.90
C VAL A 316 -16.03 7.88 9.59
N TRP A 317 -15.52 8.28 10.74
CA TRP A 317 -14.44 7.61 11.46
C TRP A 317 -15.00 6.67 12.52
N ILE A 318 -14.64 5.37 12.46
CA ILE A 318 -15.15 4.33 13.34
C ILE A 318 -14.12 4.00 14.41
N GLU A 319 -14.40 4.39 15.63
CA GLU A 319 -13.58 4.09 16.80
C GLU A 319 -13.62 2.59 17.13
N ASN A 320 -12.45 2.04 17.47
CA ASN A 320 -12.28 0.67 17.96
C ASN A 320 -12.88 -0.44 17.08
N ASN A 321 -13.27 -0.15 15.84
CA ASN A 321 -13.97 -1.07 14.94
C ASN A 321 -15.25 -1.65 15.55
N ASP A 322 -15.94 -0.87 16.36
CA ASP A 322 -17.20 -1.26 16.99
C ASP A 322 -18.27 -1.59 15.93
N PRO A 323 -18.94 -2.78 16.01
CA PRO A 323 -19.90 -3.20 15.01
C PRO A 323 -21.12 -2.28 14.89
N GLU A 324 -21.61 -1.73 16.02
CA GLU A 324 -22.75 -0.83 16.03
C GLU A 324 -22.36 0.51 15.38
N ALA A 325 -21.17 1.04 15.72
CA ALA A 325 -20.66 2.25 15.09
C ALA A 325 -20.44 2.07 13.57
N TRP A 326 -19.98 0.90 13.11
CA TRP A 326 -19.91 0.58 11.68
C TRP A 326 -21.30 0.58 11.03
N SER A 327 -22.30 -0.07 11.66
CA SER A 327 -23.68 -0.13 11.18
C SER A 327 -24.30 1.27 11.09
N GLU A 328 -24.09 2.10 12.11
CA GLU A 328 -24.55 3.50 12.10
C GLU A 328 -23.83 4.35 11.04
N GLY A 329 -22.51 4.22 10.92
CA GLY A 329 -21.72 4.97 9.96
C GLY A 329 -22.14 4.66 8.51
N ILE A 330 -22.35 3.38 8.20
CA ILE A 330 -22.84 2.95 6.89
C ILE A 330 -24.28 3.44 6.67
N SER A 331 -25.16 3.30 7.67
CA SER A 331 -26.55 3.79 7.59
C SER A 331 -26.61 5.29 7.31
N LYS A 332 -25.79 6.10 8.01
CA LYS A 332 -25.67 7.56 7.75
C LYS A 332 -25.28 7.85 6.31
N MET A 333 -24.34 7.09 5.75
CA MET A 333 -23.93 7.25 4.35
C MET A 333 -25.02 6.80 3.37
N VAL A 334 -25.81 5.77 3.68
CA VAL A 334 -26.95 5.34 2.85
C VAL A 334 -28.05 6.40 2.85
N GLU A 335 -28.44 6.90 4.02
CA GLU A 335 -29.62 7.74 4.20
C GLU A 335 -29.37 9.22 3.86
N ASN A 336 -28.13 9.72 3.99
CA ASN A 336 -27.83 11.14 3.92
C ASN A 336 -26.96 11.54 2.73
N LYS A 337 -27.61 11.92 1.62
CA LYS A 337 -26.93 12.40 0.41
C LYS A 337 -26.11 13.69 0.64
N SER A 338 -26.60 14.58 1.50
CA SER A 338 -25.89 15.83 1.82
C SER A 338 -24.59 15.55 2.58
N LEU A 339 -24.61 14.59 3.52
CA LEU A 339 -23.41 14.13 4.23
C LEU A 339 -22.40 13.53 3.25
N ARG A 340 -22.84 12.65 2.34
CA ARG A 340 -21.93 12.10 1.31
C ARG A 340 -21.23 13.21 0.53
N LYS A 341 -21.98 14.26 0.14
CA LYS A 341 -21.43 15.39 -0.60
C LYS A 341 -20.41 16.17 0.21
N SER A 342 -20.74 16.58 1.44
CA SER A 342 -19.82 17.38 2.28
C SER A 342 -18.54 16.62 2.63
N VAL A 343 -18.66 15.34 3.02
CA VAL A 343 -17.50 14.49 3.33
C VAL A 343 -16.63 14.28 2.08
N SER A 344 -17.23 14.09 0.91
CA SER A 344 -16.51 13.95 -0.36
C SER A 344 -15.69 15.19 -0.70
N GLU A 345 -16.25 16.38 -0.53
CA GLU A 345 -15.58 17.66 -0.81
C GLU A 345 -14.40 17.87 0.14
N ALA A 346 -14.59 17.63 1.43
CA ALA A 346 -13.53 17.77 2.44
C ALA A 346 -12.42 16.72 2.25
N ALA A 347 -12.76 15.47 1.95
CA ALA A 347 -11.79 14.43 1.65
C ALA A 347 -10.95 14.75 0.40
N TYR A 348 -11.60 15.19 -0.67
CA TYR A 348 -10.90 15.59 -1.89
C TYR A 348 -9.95 16.76 -1.64
N GLU A 349 -10.36 17.78 -0.90
CA GLU A 349 -9.51 18.94 -0.56
C GLU A 349 -8.28 18.52 0.25
N THR A 350 -8.46 17.60 1.20
CA THR A 350 -7.35 17.01 1.97
C THR A 350 -6.31 16.37 1.04
N VAL A 351 -6.77 15.57 0.08
CA VAL A 351 -5.89 14.90 -0.87
C VAL A 351 -5.26 15.87 -1.87
N ALA A 352 -6.06 16.76 -2.43
CA ALA A 352 -5.57 17.73 -3.42
C ALA A 352 -4.52 18.70 -2.83
N THR A 353 -4.64 19.01 -1.54
CA THR A 353 -3.68 19.88 -0.86
C THR A 353 -2.39 19.16 -0.48
N ASN A 354 -2.48 17.94 0.10
CA ASN A 354 -1.36 17.33 0.79
C ASN A 354 -0.81 16.09 0.09
N PHE A 355 -1.59 15.42 -0.78
CA PHE A 355 -1.25 14.11 -1.32
C PHE A 355 -1.34 14.01 -2.85
N ASP A 356 -1.38 15.15 -3.55
CA ASP A 356 -1.22 15.15 -5.00
C ASP A 356 0.23 14.83 -5.36
N ALA A 357 0.43 13.76 -6.12
CA ALA A 357 1.75 13.28 -6.51
C ALA A 357 2.57 14.34 -7.28
N HIS A 358 1.92 15.26 -8.02
CA HIS A 358 2.61 16.35 -8.70
C HIS A 358 3.18 17.39 -7.74
N LYS A 359 2.54 17.61 -6.58
CA LYS A 359 3.02 18.51 -5.54
C LYS A 359 4.11 17.89 -4.68
N THR A 360 4.04 16.57 -4.47
CA THR A 360 4.93 15.86 -3.55
C THR A 360 6.18 15.28 -4.20
N ALA A 361 6.25 15.19 -5.53
CA ALA A 361 7.40 14.65 -6.25
C ALA A 361 8.73 15.36 -5.93
N VAL A 362 8.68 16.65 -5.60
CA VAL A 362 9.86 17.41 -5.16
C VAL A 362 10.53 16.81 -3.91
N GLN A 363 9.75 16.21 -3.00
CA GLN A 363 10.28 15.61 -1.77
C GLN A 363 11.23 14.42 -2.07
N TRP A 364 10.93 13.65 -3.12
CA TRP A 364 11.79 12.55 -3.59
C TRP A 364 13.12 13.10 -4.12
N VAL A 365 13.07 14.12 -4.97
CA VAL A 365 14.27 14.76 -5.54
C VAL A 365 15.13 15.40 -4.47
N GLU A 366 14.52 16.08 -3.49
CA GLU A 366 15.23 16.68 -2.36
C GLU A 366 15.88 15.63 -1.45
N ALA A 367 15.17 14.54 -1.14
CA ALA A 367 15.71 13.45 -0.32
C ALA A 367 16.97 12.87 -0.96
N TYR A 368 16.92 12.55 -2.25
CA TYR A 368 18.07 12.01 -2.98
C TYR A 368 19.19 13.02 -3.18
N SER A 369 18.86 14.29 -3.43
CA SER A 369 19.87 15.36 -3.54
C SER A 369 20.62 15.59 -2.22
N ARG A 370 19.90 15.53 -1.08
CA ARG A 370 20.52 15.60 0.26
C ARG A 370 21.45 14.42 0.53
N LEU A 371 21.03 13.21 0.13
CA LEU A 371 21.84 12.01 0.29
C LEU A 371 23.20 12.14 -0.43
N LEU A 372 23.23 12.64 -1.65
CA LEU A 372 24.48 12.85 -2.41
C LEU A 372 25.37 13.94 -1.80
N LYS A 373 24.80 15.00 -1.23
CA LYS A 373 25.55 16.09 -0.61
C LYS A 373 26.18 15.72 0.73
N SER A 374 25.57 14.82 1.49
CA SER A 374 26.05 14.43 2.83
C SER A 374 27.43 13.79 2.84
N THR A 375 27.82 13.17 1.72
CA THR A 375 29.13 12.50 1.57
C THR A 375 30.30 13.46 1.30
N ASN A 376 30.04 14.68 0.82
CA ASN A 376 31.11 15.64 0.52
C ASN A 376 31.62 16.39 1.76
N LYS A 377 31.00 16.20 2.94
CA LYS A 377 31.44 16.83 4.21
C LYS A 377 32.40 15.98 5.04
N SER A 378 32.63 14.72 4.68
CA SER A 378 33.54 13.82 5.44
C SER A 378 34.94 13.68 4.82
N ILE A 379 35.28 14.50 3.80
CA ILE A 379 36.58 14.51 3.14
C ILE A 379 37.25 15.93 3.23
N GLY A 380 36.82 16.72 4.21
CA GLY A 380 37.38 18.04 4.48
C GLY A 380 38.09 18.09 5.85
#